data_0a90b2f1fa615d54056fa7b4060539e9
#
_entry.id   0a90b2f1fa615d54056fa7b4060539e9
#
_cell.length_a   1.000
_cell.length_b   1.000
_cell.length_c   1.000
_cell.angle_alpha   90.00
_cell.angle_beta   90.00
_cell.angle_gamma   90.00
#
_symmetry.space_group_name_H-M   'P 1'
#
loop_
_entity.id
_entity.type
_entity.pdbx_description
1 polymer ?
#
loop_
_entity_poly.entity_id
_entity_poly.type
_entity_poly.pdbx_seq_one_letter_code
_entity_poly.pdbx_strand_id
1 'polypeptide(L)'
;MPKQLFVVQDFRGGWNADAADDALLDNELRVADNVDLSERGGLTKRKGTRRLNQEDYTGDVVRLFEWKKPDGTTQLLAITREVNGPTLGRIRDDQDWRFEGIALLESEDAAVLGFKDKLLFLDGGDFYEYDGSNWGPIAPEDHPENDMTAVRRCNLLVWHPKSQRFFAAGDPMEVQAIYFS
;
A
#
# COMPACT_ATOMS: atom_id res chain seq x y z
N MET A 1 28.17 -45.58 25.07
CA MET A 1 27.38 -44.58 25.82
C MET A 1 25.93 -44.71 25.42
N PRO A 2 24.96 -44.81 26.34
CA PRO A 2 23.56 -44.79 25.98
C PRO A 2 23.19 -43.43 25.34
N LYS A 3 22.50 -43.45 24.24
CA LYS A 3 21.99 -42.24 23.62
C LYS A 3 20.85 -41.70 24.51
N GLN A 4 21.02 -40.50 25.03
CA GLN A 4 19.94 -39.79 25.71
C GLN A 4 19.00 -39.22 24.61
N LEU A 5 17.72 -39.56 24.70
CA LEU A 5 16.68 -38.98 23.84
C LEU A 5 16.24 -37.66 24.50
N PHE A 6 16.46 -36.57 23.82
CA PHE A 6 15.90 -35.24 24.17
C PHE A 6 14.65 -35.02 23.35
N VAL A 7 13.54 -34.72 24.03
CA VAL A 7 12.23 -34.52 23.38
C VAL A 7 11.75 -33.10 23.68
N VAL A 8 11.66 -32.27 22.63
CA VAL A 8 10.98 -30.97 22.71
C VAL A 8 9.49 -31.20 22.45
N GLN A 9 8.64 -30.87 23.42
CA GLN A 9 7.21 -31.14 23.35
C GLN A 9 6.40 -30.00 22.70
N ASP A 10 6.85 -28.75 22.85
CA ASP A 10 6.22 -27.60 22.25
C ASP A 10 7.25 -26.45 22.06
N PHE A 11 6.82 -25.40 21.35
CA PHE A 11 7.61 -24.19 21.11
C PHE A 11 6.87 -22.95 21.61
N ARG A 12 6.13 -23.05 22.70
CA ARG A 12 5.35 -21.92 23.26
C ARG A 12 6.23 -20.78 23.76
N GLY A 13 7.50 -21.03 24.08
CA GLY A 13 8.47 -20.00 24.42
C GLY A 13 8.77 -19.05 23.27
N GLY A 14 8.49 -19.49 22.03
CA GLY A 14 8.60 -18.65 20.86
C GLY A 14 10.04 -18.44 20.38
N TRP A 15 10.23 -17.33 19.66
CA TRP A 15 11.54 -16.91 19.16
C TRP A 15 12.19 -15.93 20.16
N ASN A 16 13.35 -16.31 20.70
CA ASN A 16 14.12 -15.52 21.64
C ASN A 16 15.56 -15.34 21.11
N ALA A 17 15.79 -14.27 20.34
CA ALA A 17 17.10 -13.97 19.75
C ALA A 17 18.07 -13.30 20.72
N ASP A 18 17.56 -12.75 21.84
CA ASP A 18 18.36 -11.94 22.78
C ASP A 18 18.98 -12.77 23.89
N ALA A 19 18.45 -13.95 24.15
CA ALA A 19 19.02 -14.84 25.18
C ALA A 19 20.38 -15.40 24.76
N ALA A 20 21.29 -15.57 25.70
CA ALA A 20 22.49 -16.35 25.49
C ALA A 20 22.13 -17.83 25.28
N ASP A 21 22.99 -18.59 24.59
CA ASP A 21 22.71 -19.99 24.23
C ASP A 21 22.44 -20.90 25.44
N ASP A 22 23.05 -20.61 26.59
CA ASP A 22 22.90 -21.32 27.84
C ASP A 22 21.69 -20.87 28.69
N ALA A 23 21.05 -19.76 28.26
CA ALA A 23 19.87 -19.19 28.93
C ALA A 23 18.56 -19.45 28.17
N LEU A 24 18.62 -20.09 27.00
CA LEU A 24 17.42 -20.47 26.23
C LEU A 24 16.68 -21.59 26.97
N LEU A 25 15.37 -21.45 27.07
CA LEU A 25 14.51 -22.52 27.57
C LEU A 25 14.32 -23.61 26.49
N ASP A 26 14.03 -24.84 26.95
CA ASP A 26 13.85 -26.00 26.05
C ASP A 26 12.74 -25.84 25.01
N ASN A 27 11.83 -24.89 25.21
CA ASN A 27 10.70 -24.59 24.32
C ASN A 27 10.86 -23.26 23.57
N GLU A 28 12.05 -22.66 23.59
CA GLU A 28 12.40 -21.45 22.85
C GLU A 28 13.26 -21.77 21.63
N LEU A 29 13.18 -20.91 20.61
CA LEU A 29 14.00 -20.98 19.41
C LEU A 29 14.87 -19.73 19.30
N ARG A 30 16.16 -19.90 19.13
CA ARG A 30 17.07 -18.78 18.82
C ARG A 30 16.97 -18.33 17.37
N VAL A 31 16.76 -19.26 16.47
CA VAL A 31 16.62 -19.04 15.02
C VAL A 31 15.36 -19.73 14.55
N ALA A 32 14.52 -18.99 13.85
CA ALA A 32 13.25 -19.46 13.32
C ALA A 32 13.10 -19.03 11.86
N ASP A 33 13.83 -19.69 10.95
CA ASP A 33 13.83 -19.37 9.54
C ASP A 33 12.74 -20.17 8.80
N ASN A 34 11.88 -19.45 8.06
CA ASN A 34 10.80 -20.03 7.23
C ASN A 34 9.82 -20.92 7.98
N VAL A 35 9.57 -20.62 9.24
CA VAL A 35 8.55 -21.29 10.07
C VAL A 35 7.59 -20.29 10.68
N ASP A 36 6.34 -20.71 10.83
CA ASP A 36 5.31 -20.00 11.58
C ASP A 36 5.09 -20.73 12.92
N LEU A 37 5.16 -19.98 14.02
CA LEU A 37 4.87 -20.46 15.36
C LEU A 37 3.38 -20.28 15.64
N SER A 38 2.71 -21.35 16.02
CA SER A 38 1.32 -21.27 16.45
C SER A 38 1.21 -20.98 17.95
N GLU A 39 0.13 -20.31 18.37
CA GLU A 39 -0.17 -20.07 19.80
C GLU A 39 -0.23 -21.37 20.64
N ARG A 40 -0.41 -22.51 20.01
CA ARG A 40 -0.46 -23.84 20.64
C ARG A 40 0.91 -24.52 20.72
N GLY A 41 2.00 -23.82 20.33
CA GLY A 41 3.36 -24.35 20.36
C GLY A 41 3.71 -25.25 19.18
N GLY A 42 2.90 -25.26 18.12
CA GLY A 42 3.21 -25.97 16.89
C GLY A 42 4.14 -25.17 15.98
N LEU A 43 5.03 -25.87 15.27
CA LEU A 43 5.84 -25.34 14.19
C LEU A 43 5.28 -25.77 12.85
N THR A 44 5.02 -24.84 11.98
CA THR A 44 4.63 -25.10 10.59
C THR A 44 5.59 -24.40 9.64
N LYS A 45 5.88 -25.05 8.51
CA LYS A 45 6.65 -24.40 7.46
C LYS A 45 5.85 -23.22 6.92
N ARG A 46 6.48 -22.04 6.90
CA ARG A 46 5.88 -20.86 6.29
C ARG A 46 5.49 -21.16 4.84
N LYS A 47 4.29 -20.77 4.47
CA LYS A 47 3.85 -20.89 3.07
C LYS A 47 4.74 -19.99 2.22
N GLY A 48 5.24 -20.53 1.12
CA GLY A 48 6.03 -19.76 0.16
C GLY A 48 5.19 -18.63 -0.45
N THR A 49 5.87 -17.59 -0.88
CA THR A 49 5.26 -16.56 -1.71
C THR A 49 5.18 -17.05 -3.16
N ARG A 50 4.10 -16.68 -3.84
CA ARG A 50 3.94 -16.91 -5.26
C ARG A 50 3.84 -15.56 -5.96
N ARG A 51 4.55 -15.40 -7.07
CA ARG A 51 4.38 -14.25 -7.95
C ARG A 51 2.94 -14.23 -8.48
N LEU A 52 2.27 -13.08 -8.40
CA LEU A 52 0.89 -12.93 -8.87
C LEU A 52 0.84 -12.73 -10.37
N ASN A 53 1.67 -11.86 -10.92
CA ASN A 53 1.72 -11.59 -12.35
C ASN A 53 2.57 -12.65 -13.08
N GLN A 54 2.04 -13.17 -14.18
CA GLN A 54 2.76 -14.17 -14.99
C GLN A 54 3.70 -13.49 -16.00
N GLU A 55 3.33 -12.31 -16.49
CA GLU A 55 4.16 -11.54 -17.42
C GLU A 55 5.22 -10.73 -16.69
N ASP A 56 6.40 -10.58 -17.30
CA ASP A 56 7.45 -9.73 -16.81
C ASP A 56 7.03 -8.27 -17.01
N TYR A 57 6.73 -7.61 -15.89
CA TYR A 57 6.52 -6.19 -15.87
C TYR A 57 7.89 -5.50 -15.75
N THR A 58 8.16 -4.54 -16.62
CA THR A 58 9.49 -3.90 -16.71
C THR A 58 9.68 -2.73 -15.75
N GLY A 59 8.60 -2.25 -15.12
CA GLY A 59 8.63 -1.15 -14.17
C GLY A 59 8.72 -1.63 -12.72
N ASP A 60 9.28 -0.78 -11.85
CA ASP A 60 9.30 -1.02 -10.42
C ASP A 60 7.94 -0.67 -9.81
N VAL A 61 7.36 -1.57 -9.02
CA VAL A 61 6.16 -1.26 -8.23
C VAL A 61 6.58 -0.45 -7.01
N VAL A 62 6.22 0.84 -6.97
CA VAL A 62 6.57 1.77 -5.90
C VAL A 62 5.52 1.73 -4.79
N ARG A 63 4.24 1.69 -5.16
CA ARG A 63 3.12 1.65 -4.21
C ARG A 63 2.07 0.67 -4.68
N LEU A 64 1.46 -0.01 -3.71
CA LEU A 64 0.35 -0.95 -3.92
C LEU A 64 -0.74 -0.60 -2.91
N PHE A 65 -1.98 -0.51 -3.38
CA PHE A 65 -3.12 -0.23 -2.52
C PHE A 65 -4.39 -0.90 -3.01
N GLU A 66 -5.22 -1.27 -2.07
CA GLU A 66 -6.53 -1.87 -2.30
C GLU A 66 -7.61 -0.80 -2.20
N TRP A 67 -8.49 -0.74 -3.19
CA TRP A 67 -9.65 0.11 -3.17
C TRP A 67 -10.92 -0.72 -3.12
N LYS A 68 -11.61 -0.60 -1.99
CA LYS A 68 -12.93 -1.21 -1.80
C LYS A 68 -14.00 -0.19 -2.19
N LYS A 69 -14.74 -0.50 -3.24
CA LYS A 69 -15.83 0.33 -3.74
C LYS A 69 -17.07 0.21 -2.85
N PRO A 70 -18.00 1.19 -2.90
CA PRO A 70 -19.27 1.12 -2.16
C PRO A 70 -20.15 -0.06 -2.56
N ASP A 71 -20.04 -0.56 -3.79
CA ASP A 71 -20.73 -1.75 -4.29
C ASP A 71 -20.18 -3.07 -3.71
N GLY A 72 -19.13 -2.98 -2.89
CA GLY A 72 -18.46 -4.14 -2.27
C GLY A 72 -17.38 -4.78 -3.14
N THR A 73 -17.22 -4.36 -4.40
CA THR A 73 -16.12 -4.82 -5.25
C THR A 73 -14.79 -4.22 -4.81
N THR A 74 -13.72 -4.95 -5.04
CA THR A 74 -12.36 -4.54 -4.69
C THR A 74 -11.51 -4.43 -5.95
N GLN A 75 -10.75 -3.36 -6.06
CA GLN A 75 -9.70 -3.21 -7.05
C GLN A 75 -8.34 -3.12 -6.39
N LEU A 76 -7.36 -3.86 -6.90
CA LEU A 76 -5.96 -3.71 -6.55
C LEU A 76 -5.30 -2.76 -7.54
N LEU A 77 -4.73 -1.66 -7.02
CA LEU A 77 -4.09 -0.62 -7.82
C LEU A 77 -2.61 -0.52 -7.44
N ALA A 78 -1.81 -0.10 -8.39
CA ALA A 78 -0.38 0.11 -8.20
C ALA A 78 0.07 1.42 -8.85
N ILE A 79 1.03 2.08 -8.21
CA ILE A 79 1.85 3.10 -8.85
C ILE A 79 3.19 2.45 -9.16
N THR A 80 3.61 2.55 -10.41
CA THR A 80 4.82 1.94 -10.91
C THR A 80 5.74 3.01 -11.46
N ARG A 81 7.05 2.79 -11.36
CA ARG A 81 8.06 3.65 -11.98
C ARG A 81 8.42 3.07 -13.32
N GLU A 82 8.10 3.77 -14.38
CA GLU A 82 8.42 3.42 -15.74
C GLU A 82 9.40 4.41 -16.38
N VAL A 83 9.90 4.07 -17.56
CA VAL A 83 10.82 4.94 -18.33
C VAL A 83 10.20 6.30 -18.65
N ASN A 84 8.88 6.33 -18.88
CA ASN A 84 8.14 7.53 -19.25
C ASN A 84 7.57 8.31 -18.05
N GLY A 85 7.81 7.84 -16.82
CA GLY A 85 7.33 8.44 -15.59
C GLY A 85 6.47 7.50 -14.74
N PRO A 86 6.04 7.97 -13.57
CA PRO A 86 5.18 7.18 -12.70
C PRO A 86 3.84 6.88 -13.37
N THR A 87 3.41 5.64 -13.35
CA THR A 87 2.15 5.20 -13.97
C THR A 87 1.23 4.61 -12.92
N LEU A 88 0.00 5.13 -12.84
CA LEU A 88 -1.09 4.48 -12.13
C LEU A 88 -1.66 3.36 -13.00
N GLY A 89 -1.82 2.20 -12.42
CA GLY A 89 -2.49 1.10 -13.08
C GLY A 89 -3.28 0.22 -12.13
N ARG A 90 -4.14 -0.60 -12.68
CA ARG A 90 -4.87 -1.62 -11.94
C ARG A 90 -4.29 -3.00 -12.21
N ILE A 91 -4.33 -3.84 -11.19
CA ILE A 91 -3.98 -5.25 -11.32
C ILE A 91 -5.28 -6.02 -11.55
N ARG A 92 -5.42 -6.61 -12.72
CA ARG A 92 -6.59 -7.42 -13.09
C ARG A 92 -6.31 -8.88 -12.75
N ASP A 93 -7.31 -9.56 -12.20
CA ASP A 93 -7.27 -10.99 -11.85
C ASP A 93 -8.12 -11.88 -12.77
N ASP A 94 -8.46 -11.36 -13.95
CA ASP A 94 -9.29 -12.03 -14.97
C ASP A 94 -8.60 -13.19 -15.69
N GLN A 95 -7.76 -13.92 -15.03
CA GLN A 95 -7.03 -15.16 -15.32
C GLN A 95 -5.49 -15.05 -15.17
N ASP A 96 -4.86 -13.91 -15.47
CA ASP A 96 -3.38 -13.79 -15.56
C ASP A 96 -2.77 -12.67 -14.69
N TRP A 97 -3.52 -12.03 -13.82
CA TRP A 97 -3.02 -10.94 -12.97
C TRP A 97 -2.17 -9.92 -13.73
N ARG A 98 -2.78 -9.24 -14.68
CA ARG A 98 -2.09 -8.25 -15.52
C ARG A 98 -2.12 -6.86 -14.89
N PHE A 99 -1.02 -6.14 -15.07
CA PHE A 99 -1.00 -4.71 -14.84
C PHE A 99 -1.60 -4.01 -16.08
N GLU A 100 -2.63 -3.21 -15.87
CA GLU A 100 -3.24 -2.38 -16.89
C GLU A 100 -3.04 -0.90 -16.51
N GLY A 101 -2.23 -0.17 -17.28
CA GLY A 101 -2.00 1.25 -17.07
C GLY A 101 -3.28 2.06 -17.23
N ILE A 102 -3.51 2.99 -16.31
CA ILE A 102 -4.66 3.90 -16.33
C ILE A 102 -4.19 5.30 -16.74
N ALA A 103 -3.16 5.83 -16.09
CA ALA A 103 -2.70 7.19 -16.29
C ALA A 103 -1.22 7.37 -15.94
N LEU A 104 -0.56 8.34 -16.59
CA LEU A 104 0.70 8.88 -16.15
C LEU A 104 0.46 9.89 -15.01
N LEU A 105 1.35 9.88 -14.02
CA LEU A 105 1.36 10.80 -12.90
C LEU A 105 2.60 11.69 -12.97
N GLU A 106 2.55 12.87 -12.36
CA GLU A 106 3.72 13.74 -12.23
C GLU A 106 4.68 13.23 -11.14
N SER A 107 4.15 12.53 -10.13
CA SER A 107 4.95 12.02 -9.01
C SER A 107 4.53 10.63 -8.57
N GLU A 108 5.50 9.81 -8.18
CA GLU A 108 5.26 8.51 -7.54
C GLU A 108 4.72 8.65 -6.10
N ASP A 109 4.91 9.82 -5.47
CA ASP A 109 4.44 10.15 -4.14
C ASP A 109 3.02 10.75 -4.11
N ALA A 110 2.26 10.56 -5.19
CA ALA A 110 0.90 11.05 -5.29
C ALA A 110 0.04 10.64 -4.07
N ALA A 111 -0.67 11.60 -3.47
CA ALA A 111 -1.66 11.29 -2.45
C ALA A 111 -2.85 10.56 -3.07
N VAL A 112 -3.32 9.53 -2.39
CA VAL A 112 -4.49 8.75 -2.83
C VAL A 112 -5.51 8.70 -1.70
N LEU A 113 -6.73 9.09 -1.99
CA LEU A 113 -7.82 9.13 -1.02
C LEU A 113 -9.11 8.55 -1.60
N GLY A 114 -9.66 7.53 -0.95
CA GLY A 114 -11.01 7.05 -1.24
C GLY A 114 -12.07 8.01 -0.71
N PHE A 115 -12.93 8.52 -1.58
CA PHE A 115 -14.02 9.41 -1.20
C PHE A 115 -15.29 9.07 -1.98
N LYS A 116 -16.36 8.71 -1.25
CA LYS A 116 -17.60 8.20 -1.81
C LYS A 116 -17.32 6.98 -2.73
N ASP A 117 -17.64 7.09 -4.00
CA ASP A 117 -17.48 6.05 -5.03
C ASP A 117 -16.26 6.25 -5.92
N LYS A 118 -15.38 7.19 -5.56
CA LYS A 118 -14.21 7.56 -6.35
C LYS A 118 -12.92 7.50 -5.53
N LEU A 119 -11.81 7.42 -6.24
CA LEU A 119 -10.48 7.73 -5.72
C LEU A 119 -10.07 9.13 -6.19
N LEU A 120 -9.53 9.90 -5.27
CA LEU A 120 -8.96 11.21 -5.52
C LEU A 120 -7.44 11.12 -5.46
N PHE A 121 -6.77 11.80 -6.39
CA PHE A 121 -5.32 11.81 -6.51
C PHE A 121 -4.80 13.23 -6.57
N LEU A 122 -3.78 13.53 -5.75
CA LEU A 122 -2.96 14.72 -5.87
C LEU A 122 -1.52 14.27 -6.14
N ASP A 123 -0.99 14.58 -7.28
CA ASP A 123 0.33 14.10 -7.74
C ASP A 123 1.41 15.17 -7.82
N GLY A 124 1.10 16.39 -7.33
CA GLY A 124 2.01 17.53 -7.39
C GLY A 124 1.90 18.34 -8.68
N GLY A 125 1.12 17.87 -9.67
CA GLY A 125 0.84 18.55 -10.93
C GLY A 125 -0.61 18.92 -11.08
N ASP A 126 -1.52 18.00 -10.77
CA ASP A 126 -2.96 18.23 -10.87
C ASP A 126 -3.75 17.45 -9.83
N PHE A 127 -5.06 17.68 -9.79
CA PHE A 127 -6.00 16.99 -8.95
C PHE A 127 -6.93 16.13 -9.80
N TYR A 128 -6.86 14.83 -9.63
CA TYR A 128 -7.57 13.86 -10.48
C TYR A 128 -8.58 13.04 -9.69
N GLU A 129 -9.56 12.52 -10.41
CA GLU A 129 -10.49 11.51 -9.91
C GLU A 129 -10.46 10.25 -10.78
N TYR A 130 -10.75 9.12 -10.14
CA TYR A 130 -10.91 7.82 -10.76
C TYR A 130 -12.14 7.10 -10.21
N ASP A 131 -13.09 6.73 -11.07
CA ASP A 131 -14.34 6.04 -10.68
C ASP A 131 -14.29 4.51 -10.83
N GLY A 132 -13.12 3.97 -11.21
CA GLY A 132 -12.93 2.56 -11.51
C GLY A 132 -12.97 2.20 -12.98
N SER A 133 -13.31 3.14 -13.83
CA SER A 133 -13.34 3.01 -15.30
C SER A 133 -12.77 4.26 -15.96
N ASN A 134 -13.12 5.44 -15.47
CA ASN A 134 -12.73 6.72 -16.06
C ASN A 134 -11.72 7.42 -15.13
N TRP A 135 -10.73 8.03 -15.74
CA TRP A 135 -9.74 8.90 -15.14
C TRP A 135 -9.85 10.29 -15.74
N GLY A 136 -9.81 11.32 -14.91
CA GLY A 136 -9.83 12.69 -15.41
C GLY A 136 -9.49 13.72 -14.34
N PRO A 137 -9.07 14.92 -14.75
CA PRO A 137 -8.82 16.02 -13.83
C PRO A 137 -10.15 16.50 -13.23
N ILE A 138 -10.11 16.90 -11.96
CA ILE A 138 -11.22 17.58 -11.31
C ILE A 138 -11.20 19.02 -11.80
N ALA A 139 -12.23 19.39 -12.58
CA ALA A 139 -12.35 20.74 -13.12
C ALA A 139 -12.83 21.72 -12.03
N PRO A 140 -12.20 22.90 -11.89
CA PRO A 140 -12.65 23.94 -10.96
C PRO A 140 -13.85 24.75 -11.51
N GLU A 141 -14.50 24.25 -12.56
CA GLU A 141 -15.46 25.01 -13.39
C GLU A 141 -16.68 25.55 -12.63
N ASP A 142 -17.07 24.91 -11.53
CA ASP A 142 -18.25 25.32 -10.76
C ASP A 142 -17.95 26.37 -9.67
N HIS A 143 -16.69 26.71 -9.44
CA HIS A 143 -16.28 27.64 -8.37
C HIS A 143 -15.10 28.51 -8.81
N PRO A 144 -15.31 29.49 -9.67
CA PRO A 144 -14.26 30.36 -10.19
C PRO A 144 -13.53 31.20 -9.12
N GLU A 145 -14.14 31.34 -7.94
CA GLU A 145 -13.50 31.97 -6.79
C GLU A 145 -12.50 31.05 -6.03
N ASN A 146 -12.51 29.75 -6.32
CA ASN A 146 -11.60 28.80 -5.67
C ASN A 146 -10.36 28.59 -6.53
N ASP A 147 -9.30 29.28 -6.22
CA ASP A 147 -7.99 29.05 -6.85
C ASP A 147 -7.43 27.69 -6.40
N MET A 148 -7.58 26.68 -7.26
CA MET A 148 -7.07 25.35 -7.02
C MET A 148 -5.58 25.20 -7.35
N THR A 149 -4.91 26.26 -7.83
CA THR A 149 -3.51 26.19 -8.31
C THR A 149 -2.55 25.71 -7.24
N ALA A 150 -2.73 26.20 -5.99
CA ALA A 150 -1.89 25.77 -4.88
C ALA A 150 -2.19 24.32 -4.46
N VAL A 151 -3.46 23.94 -4.42
CA VAL A 151 -3.89 22.58 -4.04
C VAL A 151 -3.34 21.54 -5.02
N ARG A 152 -3.31 21.84 -6.32
CA ARG A 152 -2.80 20.92 -7.35
C ARG A 152 -1.34 20.55 -7.16
N ARG A 153 -0.52 21.47 -6.59
CA ARG A 153 0.88 21.20 -6.30
C ARG A 153 1.14 20.35 -5.05
N CYS A 154 0.08 20.10 -4.27
CA CYS A 154 0.18 19.30 -3.04
C CYS A 154 0.34 17.80 -3.37
N ASN A 155 0.95 17.08 -2.43
CA ASN A 155 1.07 15.62 -2.47
C ASN A 155 0.53 14.93 -1.22
N LEU A 156 -0.15 15.66 -0.36
CA LEU A 156 -0.85 15.13 0.82
C LEU A 156 -2.32 15.54 0.75
N LEU A 157 -3.22 14.59 0.99
CA LEU A 157 -4.66 14.81 0.95
C LEU A 157 -5.34 14.01 2.05
N VAL A 158 -6.19 14.68 2.84
CA VAL A 158 -6.95 14.06 3.92
C VAL A 158 -8.39 14.57 3.90
N TRP A 159 -9.36 13.68 4.11
CA TRP A 159 -10.73 14.01 4.39
C TRP A 159 -11.00 14.03 5.89
N HIS A 160 -11.58 15.12 6.40
CA HIS A 160 -11.99 15.25 7.80
C HIS A 160 -13.52 15.16 7.93
N PRO A 161 -14.06 14.03 8.44
CA PRO A 161 -15.51 13.75 8.36
C PRO A 161 -16.36 14.69 9.20
N LYS A 162 -15.85 15.20 10.35
CA LYS A 162 -16.61 16.11 11.21
C LYS A 162 -16.82 17.49 10.60
N SER A 163 -15.78 18.03 9.96
CA SER A 163 -15.88 19.35 9.29
C SER A 163 -16.38 19.23 7.87
N GLN A 164 -16.47 18.01 7.32
CA GLN A 164 -16.81 17.74 5.91
C GLN A 164 -15.93 18.52 4.94
N ARG A 165 -14.60 18.55 5.21
CA ARG A 165 -13.62 19.30 4.43
C ARG A 165 -12.45 18.42 4.03
N PHE A 166 -11.90 18.74 2.88
CA PHE A 166 -10.60 18.25 2.48
C PHE A 166 -9.51 19.16 2.98
N PHE A 167 -8.37 18.57 3.33
CA PHE A 167 -7.15 19.25 3.66
C PHE A 167 -6.06 18.75 2.75
N ALA A 168 -5.34 19.67 2.11
CA ALA A 168 -4.20 19.38 1.27
C ALA A 168 -2.97 20.10 1.80
N ALA A 169 -1.80 19.45 1.67
CA ALA A 169 -0.51 19.98 2.10
C ALA A 169 0.62 19.41 1.23
N GLY A 170 1.85 19.86 1.50
CA GLY A 170 3.03 19.41 0.75
C GLY A 170 3.22 20.17 -0.56
N ASP A 171 2.76 21.43 -0.63
CA ASP A 171 3.11 22.34 -1.72
C ASP A 171 4.62 22.65 -1.67
N PRO A 172 5.40 22.32 -2.72
CA PRO A 172 6.84 22.60 -2.72
C PRO A 172 7.19 24.10 -2.72
N MET A 173 6.24 24.96 -3.11
CA MET A 173 6.40 26.41 -3.08
C MET A 173 6.11 27.01 -1.71
N GLU A 174 5.21 26.37 -0.94
CA GLU A 174 4.78 26.83 0.37
C GLU A 174 4.70 25.65 1.36
N VAL A 175 5.86 25.14 1.75
CA VAL A 175 5.99 23.88 2.52
C VAL A 175 5.28 23.85 3.89
N GLN A 176 4.89 25.01 4.42
CA GLN A 176 4.16 25.11 5.68
C GLN A 176 2.65 25.37 5.49
N ALA A 177 2.21 25.52 4.24
CA ALA A 177 0.80 25.80 3.95
C ALA A 177 -0.05 24.51 4.09
N ILE A 178 -1.26 24.71 4.62
CA ILE A 178 -2.34 23.71 4.62
C ILE A 178 -3.55 24.37 3.97
N TYR A 179 -4.00 23.80 2.88
CA TYR A 179 -5.18 24.26 2.16
C TYR A 179 -6.40 23.45 2.58
N PHE A 180 -7.57 24.05 2.53
CA PHE A 180 -8.83 23.36 2.84
C PHE A 180 -9.98 23.86 1.96
N SER A 181 -10.95 22.97 1.70
CA SER A 181 -12.18 23.26 0.96
C SER A 181 -13.37 23.46 1.89
#